data_af27b187317eddfc7358a5e5161c538e
#
_entry.id   af27b187317eddfc7358a5e5161c538e
#
_cell.length_a   1.000
_cell.length_b   1.000
_cell.length_c   1.000
_cell.angle_alpha   90.00
_cell.angle_beta   90.00
_cell.angle_gamma   90.00
#
_symmetry.space_group_name_H-M   'P 1'
#
loop_
_entity.id
_entity.type
_entity.pdbx_description
1 polymer ?
#
loop_
_entity_poly.entity_id
_entity_poly.type
_entity_poly.pdbx_seq_one_letter_code
_entity_poly.pdbx_strand_id
1 'polypeptide(L)'
;MPDIAERYEGYLMDLDGVLWAGQRVFSDAVRVVNSLHSLGKRIVFLTNNSTKSRAQYVEKLRKIGVDWVREQDVVNSGFATAKLLREQRGPLKVYPFGDVGLYVELMLQGHRLVNEDWCWVGDVDAVVVGMDPGVTYWKIGAAANAIRAGADFVATNPDRTFPTERGLMPGAGTMVAALEAASGKKPDLIVGKPYKPIFEIALSVLGIEKSKVLVVGDRLDTDVIGARNVGLDSALVLTGVATLKEVEASQVKPGYILRSLNELLV
;
A
#
# COMPACT_ATOMS: atom_id res chain seq x y z
N MET A 1 -9.36 30.45 -6.04
CA MET A 1 -9.21 29.29 -6.95
C MET A 1 -10.40 28.40 -6.72
N PRO A 2 -10.91 27.64 -7.70
CA PRO A 2 -11.95 26.67 -7.40
C PRO A 2 -11.44 25.72 -6.33
N ASP A 3 -12.33 25.31 -5.44
CA ASP A 3 -12.07 24.33 -4.38
C ASP A 3 -11.47 23.06 -5.00
N ILE A 4 -10.39 22.53 -4.44
CA ILE A 4 -9.74 21.32 -4.94
C ILE A 4 -10.76 20.19 -5.06
N ALA A 5 -11.68 20.10 -4.09
CA ALA A 5 -12.74 19.09 -4.08
C ALA A 5 -13.73 19.24 -5.26
N GLU A 6 -13.92 20.41 -5.82
CA GLU A 6 -14.79 20.59 -6.99
C GLU A 6 -14.15 20.06 -8.28
N ARG A 7 -12.80 20.11 -8.37
CA ARG A 7 -12.05 19.68 -9.55
C ARG A 7 -12.01 18.17 -9.75
N TYR A 8 -12.04 17.39 -8.67
CA TYR A 8 -11.86 15.94 -8.72
C TYR A 8 -13.14 15.20 -8.30
N GLU A 9 -13.39 14.06 -8.94
CA GLU A 9 -14.53 13.17 -8.66
C GLU A 9 -14.11 11.93 -7.87
N GLY A 10 -12.80 11.55 -7.95
CA GLY A 10 -12.22 10.39 -7.32
C GLY A 10 -10.93 10.68 -6.56
N TYR A 11 -10.72 9.96 -5.48
CA TYR A 11 -9.55 10.10 -4.61
C TYR A 11 -8.91 8.74 -4.35
N LEU A 12 -7.60 8.65 -4.58
CA LEU A 12 -6.75 7.58 -4.06
C LEU A 12 -6.04 8.14 -2.83
N MET A 13 -6.49 7.73 -1.65
CA MET A 13 -6.09 8.36 -0.40
C MET A 13 -5.26 7.42 0.46
N ASP A 14 -4.02 7.82 0.76
CA ASP A 14 -3.21 7.08 1.72
C ASP A 14 -3.82 7.14 3.13
N LEU A 15 -3.38 6.26 4.01
CA LEU A 15 -3.90 6.10 5.36
C LEU A 15 -2.95 6.65 6.42
N ASP A 16 -1.74 6.09 6.50
CA ASP A 16 -0.74 6.48 7.50
C ASP A 16 -0.14 7.83 7.13
N GLY A 17 -0.13 8.77 8.07
CA GLY A 17 0.27 10.16 7.80
C GLY A 17 -0.85 11.05 7.23
N VAL A 18 -1.96 10.48 6.75
CA VAL A 18 -3.12 11.20 6.18
C VAL A 18 -4.32 11.17 7.12
N LEU A 19 -4.77 9.99 7.55
CA LEU A 19 -5.90 9.84 8.48
C LEU A 19 -5.45 9.64 9.93
N TRP A 20 -4.28 9.06 10.12
CA TRP A 20 -3.67 8.82 11.43
C TRP A 20 -2.14 8.76 11.35
N ALA A 21 -1.48 8.93 12.49
CA ALA A 21 -0.07 8.61 12.69
C ALA A 21 0.04 7.70 13.93
N GLY A 22 0.42 6.43 13.71
CA GLY A 22 0.38 5.41 14.76
C GLY A 22 -1.03 5.21 15.32
N GLN A 23 -1.23 5.53 16.60
CA GLN A 23 -2.54 5.49 17.26
C GLN A 23 -3.31 6.82 17.22
N ARG A 24 -2.62 7.90 16.88
CA ARG A 24 -3.21 9.24 16.82
C ARG A 24 -4.03 9.42 15.56
N VAL A 25 -5.35 9.53 15.71
CA VAL A 25 -6.29 9.84 14.62
C VAL A 25 -6.34 11.37 14.39
N PHE A 26 -6.34 11.78 13.13
CA PHE A 26 -6.58 13.16 12.73
C PHE A 26 -8.09 13.38 12.54
N SER A 27 -8.77 13.88 13.57
CA SER A 27 -10.23 14.08 13.56
C SER A 27 -10.71 14.93 12.39
N ASP A 28 -9.94 15.94 12.02
CA ASP A 28 -10.23 16.79 10.86
C ASP A 28 -10.16 16.01 9.54
N ALA A 29 -9.21 15.08 9.40
CA ALA A 29 -9.11 14.26 8.21
C ALA A 29 -10.33 13.32 8.07
N VAL A 30 -10.79 12.72 9.16
CA VAL A 30 -12.02 11.90 9.16
C VAL A 30 -13.25 12.72 8.74
N ARG A 31 -13.36 13.96 9.24
CA ARG A 31 -14.44 14.88 8.84
C ARG A 31 -14.38 15.19 7.33
N VAL A 32 -13.20 15.48 6.78
CA VAL A 32 -13.04 15.77 5.35
C VAL A 32 -13.42 14.56 4.48
N VAL A 33 -12.96 13.36 4.85
CA VAL A 33 -13.30 12.12 4.14
C VAL A 33 -14.83 11.90 4.11
N ASN A 34 -15.51 12.09 5.23
CA ASN A 34 -16.96 11.98 5.30
C ASN A 34 -17.66 13.07 4.49
N SER A 35 -17.15 14.31 4.49
CA SER A 35 -17.66 15.40 3.65
C SER A 35 -17.53 15.11 2.17
N LEU A 36 -16.35 14.65 1.71
CA LEU A 36 -16.13 14.24 0.32
C LEU A 36 -17.11 13.14 -0.10
N HIS A 37 -17.31 12.13 0.76
CA HIS A 37 -18.28 11.06 0.50
C HIS A 37 -19.71 11.61 0.41
N SER A 38 -20.11 12.51 1.31
CA SER A 38 -21.44 13.15 1.29
C SER A 38 -21.67 14.01 0.05
N LEU A 39 -20.60 14.56 -0.53
CA LEU A 39 -20.62 15.27 -1.82
C LEU A 39 -20.63 14.31 -3.04
N GLY A 40 -20.78 13.02 -2.82
CA GLY A 40 -20.82 12.00 -3.89
C GLY A 40 -19.46 11.66 -4.49
N LYS A 41 -18.35 12.10 -3.88
CA LYS A 41 -17.00 11.76 -4.37
C LYS A 41 -16.67 10.30 -4.06
N ARG A 42 -15.98 9.64 -4.99
CA ARG A 42 -15.49 8.26 -4.80
C ARG A 42 -14.12 8.28 -4.12
N ILE A 43 -13.94 7.45 -3.11
CA ILE A 43 -12.68 7.36 -2.37
C ILE A 43 -12.25 5.90 -2.30
N VAL A 44 -11.00 5.65 -2.69
CA VAL A 44 -10.31 4.38 -2.45
C VAL A 44 -9.13 4.66 -1.53
N PHE A 45 -9.11 4.00 -0.39
CA PHE A 45 -7.99 4.04 0.54
C PHE A 45 -6.87 3.15 0.03
N LEU A 46 -5.67 3.73 -0.14
CA LEU A 46 -4.55 3.09 -0.82
C LEU A 46 -3.31 3.03 0.09
N THR A 47 -2.94 1.85 0.58
CA THR A 47 -1.80 1.70 1.50
C THR A 47 -0.81 0.63 1.07
N ASN A 48 0.49 0.89 1.31
CA ASN A 48 1.56 -0.11 1.12
C ASN A 48 1.58 -1.18 2.22
N ASN A 49 0.90 -0.95 3.34
CA ASN A 49 0.98 -1.85 4.48
C ASN A 49 0.10 -3.10 4.26
N SER A 50 0.74 -4.26 4.12
CA SER A 50 0.11 -5.58 3.92
C SER A 50 -0.10 -6.38 5.20
N THR A 51 0.23 -5.84 6.39
CA THR A 51 0.10 -6.60 7.65
C THR A 51 -1.35 -6.81 8.06
N LYS A 52 -2.26 -5.98 7.57
CA LYS A 52 -3.70 -6.09 7.82
C LYS A 52 -4.44 -6.42 6.52
N SER A 53 -5.48 -7.24 6.63
CA SER A 53 -6.41 -7.45 5.53
C SER A 53 -7.29 -6.21 5.29
N ARG A 54 -7.95 -6.14 4.12
CA ARG A 54 -8.93 -5.07 3.82
C ARG A 54 -10.06 -5.02 4.85
N ALA A 55 -10.55 -6.17 5.30
CA ALA A 55 -11.56 -6.25 6.36
C ALA A 55 -11.09 -5.59 7.67
N GLN A 56 -9.84 -5.83 8.08
CA GLN A 56 -9.26 -5.20 9.26
C GLN A 56 -9.06 -3.69 9.09
N TYR A 57 -8.76 -3.21 7.88
CA TYR A 57 -8.73 -1.77 7.59
C TYR A 57 -10.12 -1.15 7.64
N VAL A 58 -11.15 -1.83 7.11
CA VAL A 58 -12.55 -1.38 7.23
C VAL A 58 -12.97 -1.27 8.68
N GLU A 59 -12.64 -2.26 9.51
CA GLU A 59 -12.91 -2.20 10.95
C GLU A 59 -12.22 -0.99 11.62
N LYS A 60 -10.94 -0.74 11.30
CA LYS A 60 -10.20 0.42 11.82
C LYS A 60 -10.81 1.73 11.36
N LEU A 61 -11.18 1.86 10.08
CA LEU A 61 -11.78 3.06 9.51
C LEU A 61 -13.16 3.36 10.14
N ARG A 62 -13.99 2.34 10.34
CA ARG A 62 -15.29 2.48 11.04
C ARG A 62 -15.11 2.90 12.50
N LYS A 63 -14.15 2.32 13.21
CA LYS A 63 -13.84 2.71 14.59
C LYS A 63 -13.47 4.19 14.76
N ILE A 64 -12.92 4.82 13.72
CA ILE A 64 -12.58 6.25 13.74
C ILE A 64 -13.66 7.15 13.16
N GLY A 65 -14.81 6.59 12.74
CA GLY A 65 -15.98 7.34 12.28
C GLY A 65 -16.15 7.43 10.76
N VAL A 66 -15.54 6.52 9.98
CA VAL A 66 -15.77 6.38 8.54
C VAL A 66 -16.69 5.17 8.31
N ASP A 67 -17.98 5.33 8.63
CA ASP A 67 -18.94 4.21 8.73
C ASP A 67 -19.36 3.62 7.38
N TRP A 68 -19.32 4.41 6.32
CA TRP A 68 -19.75 4.02 4.96
C TRP A 68 -18.76 3.07 4.25
N VAL A 69 -17.51 3.00 4.72
CA VAL A 69 -16.42 2.25 4.07
C VAL A 69 -16.72 0.74 3.99
N ARG A 70 -16.38 0.13 2.87
CA ARG A 70 -16.46 -1.31 2.58
C ARG A 70 -15.11 -1.84 2.12
N GLU A 71 -14.93 -3.15 2.07
CA GLU A 71 -13.68 -3.77 1.62
C GLU A 71 -13.26 -3.36 0.20
N GLN A 72 -14.23 -3.13 -0.68
CA GLN A 72 -13.95 -2.65 -2.03
C GLN A 72 -13.36 -1.23 -2.07
N ASP A 73 -13.54 -0.45 -1.03
CA ASP A 73 -13.03 0.92 -0.93
C ASP A 73 -11.59 0.94 -0.36
N VAL A 74 -11.00 -0.23 -0.11
CA VAL A 74 -9.63 -0.38 0.41
C VAL A 74 -8.78 -1.20 -0.55
N VAL A 75 -7.63 -0.67 -0.92
CA VAL A 75 -6.57 -1.36 -1.67
C VAL A 75 -5.30 -1.30 -0.86
N ASN A 76 -4.92 -2.42 -0.24
CA ASN A 76 -3.61 -2.57 0.38
C ASN A 76 -2.66 -3.33 -0.56
N SER A 77 -1.37 -3.26 -0.32
CA SER A 77 -0.38 -3.92 -1.19
C SER A 77 -0.49 -5.44 -1.20
N GLY A 78 -1.00 -6.05 -0.14
CA GLY A 78 -1.28 -7.49 -0.09
C GLY A 78 -2.39 -7.90 -1.06
N PHE A 79 -3.54 -7.21 -1.02
CA PHE A 79 -4.64 -7.42 -1.97
C PHE A 79 -4.22 -7.14 -3.40
N ALA A 80 -3.53 -6.02 -3.63
CA ALA A 80 -3.08 -5.66 -4.96
C ALA A 80 -2.14 -6.73 -5.55
N THR A 81 -1.22 -7.26 -4.75
CA THR A 81 -0.32 -8.33 -5.17
C THR A 81 -1.09 -9.62 -5.46
N ALA A 82 -1.97 -10.04 -4.55
CA ALA A 82 -2.74 -11.26 -4.72
C ALA A 82 -3.66 -11.19 -5.96
N LYS A 83 -4.37 -10.08 -6.14
CA LYS A 83 -5.24 -9.84 -7.29
C LYS A 83 -4.46 -9.84 -8.62
N LEU A 84 -3.34 -9.12 -8.66
CA LEU A 84 -2.50 -9.04 -9.86
C LEU A 84 -1.99 -10.42 -10.29
N LEU A 85 -1.44 -11.19 -9.36
CA LEU A 85 -0.97 -12.55 -9.62
C LEU A 85 -2.12 -13.44 -10.11
N ARG A 86 -3.29 -13.32 -9.50
CA ARG A 86 -4.49 -14.07 -9.92
C ARG A 86 -4.93 -13.75 -11.34
N GLU A 87 -4.93 -12.47 -11.71
CA GLU A 87 -5.35 -12.02 -13.05
C GLU A 87 -4.34 -12.41 -14.14
N GLN A 88 -3.04 -12.35 -13.83
CA GLN A 88 -1.99 -12.63 -14.81
C GLN A 88 -1.71 -14.12 -15.01
N ARG A 89 -1.82 -14.92 -13.95
CA ARG A 89 -1.32 -16.31 -13.94
C ARG A 89 -2.34 -17.35 -13.44
N GLY A 90 -3.51 -16.93 -12.98
CA GLY A 90 -4.46 -17.82 -12.31
C GLY A 90 -4.08 -18.12 -10.84
N PRO A 91 -4.67 -19.17 -10.24
CA PRO A 91 -4.34 -19.55 -8.86
C PRO A 91 -2.95 -20.16 -8.79
N LEU A 92 -2.13 -19.67 -7.87
CA LEU A 92 -0.74 -20.08 -7.65
C LEU A 92 -0.59 -20.80 -6.31
N LYS A 93 0.44 -21.64 -6.22
CA LYS A 93 0.98 -22.19 -4.99
C LYS A 93 2.03 -21.20 -4.46
N VAL A 94 1.71 -20.50 -3.36
CA VAL A 94 2.48 -19.35 -2.87
C VAL A 94 3.09 -19.65 -1.50
N TYR A 95 4.38 -19.33 -1.33
CA TYR A 95 4.99 -19.18 -0.02
C TYR A 95 4.85 -17.72 0.44
N PRO A 96 3.97 -17.43 1.42
CA PRO A 96 3.79 -16.07 1.93
C PRO A 96 4.87 -15.75 2.98
N PHE A 97 5.64 -14.70 2.74
CA PHE A 97 6.59 -14.14 3.67
C PHE A 97 6.07 -12.79 4.15
N GLY A 98 5.29 -12.78 5.22
CA GLY A 98 4.61 -11.59 5.70
C GLY A 98 3.74 -11.86 6.91
N ASP A 99 2.89 -10.91 7.26
CA ASP A 99 1.94 -10.99 8.37
C ASP A 99 0.57 -11.50 7.89
N VAL A 100 -0.32 -11.75 8.83
CA VAL A 100 -1.65 -12.36 8.65
C VAL A 100 -2.49 -11.67 7.56
N GLY A 101 -2.39 -10.35 7.40
CA GLY A 101 -3.12 -9.63 6.35
C GLY A 101 -2.77 -10.11 4.94
N LEU A 102 -1.48 -10.35 4.68
CA LEU A 102 -1.03 -10.88 3.39
C LEU A 102 -1.57 -12.29 3.14
N TYR A 103 -1.54 -13.15 4.17
CA TYR A 103 -2.08 -14.52 4.07
C TYR A 103 -3.56 -14.50 3.69
N VAL A 104 -4.35 -13.67 4.38
CA VAL A 104 -5.79 -13.54 4.14
C VAL A 104 -6.06 -13.09 2.71
N GLU A 105 -5.39 -12.04 2.23
CA GLU A 105 -5.62 -11.50 0.88
C GLU A 105 -5.23 -12.52 -0.21
N LEU A 106 -4.13 -13.26 -0.05
CA LEU A 106 -3.73 -14.31 -0.96
C LEU A 106 -4.78 -15.44 -1.03
N MET A 107 -5.27 -15.91 0.13
CA MET A 107 -6.32 -16.94 0.18
C MET A 107 -7.64 -16.46 -0.44
N LEU A 108 -8.05 -15.23 -0.17
CA LEU A 108 -9.28 -14.65 -0.72
C LEU A 108 -9.23 -14.52 -2.26
N GLN A 109 -8.04 -14.37 -2.85
CA GLN A 109 -7.84 -14.40 -4.30
C GLN A 109 -7.65 -15.81 -4.86
N GLY A 110 -7.81 -16.85 -4.03
CA GLY A 110 -7.80 -18.26 -4.44
C GLY A 110 -6.42 -18.85 -4.65
N HIS A 111 -5.36 -18.24 -4.09
CA HIS A 111 -4.03 -18.84 -4.05
C HIS A 111 -3.94 -19.90 -2.96
N ARG A 112 -3.17 -20.96 -3.22
CA ARG A 112 -2.88 -22.00 -2.26
C ARG A 112 -1.61 -21.63 -1.48
N LEU A 113 -1.72 -21.45 -0.17
CA LEU A 113 -0.57 -21.11 0.68
C LEU A 113 0.19 -22.36 1.12
N VAL A 114 1.51 -22.23 1.15
CA VAL A 114 2.43 -23.23 1.67
C VAL A 114 3.09 -22.63 2.91
N ASN A 115 2.87 -23.24 4.07
CA ASN A 115 3.37 -22.80 5.38
C ASN A 115 4.29 -23.88 5.98
N GLU A 116 5.31 -24.27 5.26
CA GLU A 116 6.30 -25.20 5.81
C GLU A 116 7.45 -24.38 6.42
N ASP A 117 7.54 -24.39 7.74
CA ASP A 117 8.52 -23.61 8.54
C ASP A 117 9.94 -24.19 8.53
N TRP A 118 10.20 -25.24 7.76
CA TRP A 118 11.49 -25.89 7.65
C TRP A 118 12.17 -25.48 6.33
N CYS A 119 13.49 -25.41 6.31
CA CYS A 119 14.38 -24.89 5.24
C CYS A 119 14.07 -25.34 3.80
N TRP A 120 13.10 -26.19 3.58
CA TRP A 120 12.71 -26.73 2.29
C TRP A 120 11.21 -26.54 2.10
N VAL A 121 10.86 -25.43 1.51
CA VAL A 121 9.54 -25.30 0.89
C VAL A 121 9.60 -26.11 -0.40
N GLY A 122 8.69 -27.07 -0.56
CA GLY A 122 8.57 -27.82 -1.80
C GLY A 122 8.28 -26.88 -2.99
N ASP A 123 7.98 -27.45 -4.17
CA ASP A 123 7.59 -26.68 -5.35
C ASP A 123 6.57 -25.60 -5.01
N VAL A 124 6.93 -24.32 -5.18
CA VAL A 124 6.03 -23.17 -5.12
C VAL A 124 6.22 -22.30 -6.35
N ASP A 125 5.11 -21.70 -6.83
CA ASP A 125 5.12 -20.85 -8.00
C ASP A 125 5.72 -19.46 -7.68
N ALA A 126 5.45 -18.96 -6.46
CA ALA A 126 5.90 -17.64 -6.04
C ALA A 126 6.20 -17.55 -4.54
N VAL A 127 7.17 -16.75 -4.18
CA VAL A 127 7.41 -16.21 -2.83
C VAL A 127 6.89 -14.78 -2.82
N VAL A 128 5.83 -14.51 -2.04
CA VAL A 128 5.26 -13.17 -1.92
C VAL A 128 5.69 -12.54 -0.60
N VAL A 129 6.41 -11.42 -0.70
CA VAL A 129 7.11 -10.79 0.43
C VAL A 129 6.45 -9.49 0.84
N GLY A 130 6.00 -9.43 2.08
CA GLY A 130 5.51 -8.25 2.77
C GLY A 130 6.29 -8.00 4.08
N MET A 131 5.80 -7.06 4.87
CA MET A 131 6.32 -6.84 6.21
C MET A 131 5.96 -8.02 7.12
N ASP A 132 6.95 -8.60 7.77
CA ASP A 132 6.81 -9.73 8.69
C ASP A 132 7.43 -9.41 10.06
N PRO A 133 6.62 -8.99 11.05
CA PRO A 133 7.12 -8.76 12.41
C PRO A 133 7.59 -10.04 13.12
N GLY A 134 7.15 -11.20 12.65
CA GLY A 134 7.52 -12.51 13.15
C GLY A 134 8.61 -13.21 12.34
N VAL A 135 9.42 -12.47 11.57
CA VAL A 135 10.50 -13.03 10.75
C VAL A 135 11.48 -13.87 11.57
N THR A 136 11.84 -15.03 11.03
CA THR A 136 12.83 -15.91 11.62
C THR A 136 13.92 -16.25 10.60
N TYR A 137 15.09 -16.71 11.11
CA TYR A 137 16.16 -17.22 10.27
C TYR A 137 15.67 -18.32 9.31
N TRP A 138 14.81 -19.21 9.81
CA TRP A 138 14.25 -20.33 9.03
C TRP A 138 13.31 -19.86 7.93
N LYS A 139 12.45 -18.88 8.19
CA LYS A 139 11.61 -18.26 7.14
C LYS A 139 12.45 -17.65 6.04
N ILE A 140 13.54 -16.93 6.37
CA ILE A 140 14.46 -16.37 5.37
C ILE A 140 15.08 -17.50 4.56
N GLY A 141 15.57 -18.56 5.21
CA GLY A 141 16.17 -19.71 4.53
C GLY A 141 15.20 -20.41 3.57
N ALA A 142 13.99 -20.68 4.03
CA ALA A 142 12.93 -21.31 3.23
C ALA A 142 12.56 -20.49 1.98
N ALA A 143 12.29 -19.20 2.16
CA ALA A 143 11.97 -18.28 1.07
C ALA A 143 13.12 -18.15 0.06
N ALA A 144 14.36 -17.97 0.54
CA ALA A 144 15.53 -17.86 -0.31
C ALA A 144 15.81 -19.15 -1.12
N ASN A 145 15.57 -20.31 -0.53
CA ASN A 145 15.70 -21.60 -1.23
C ASN A 145 14.63 -21.76 -2.32
N ALA A 146 13.37 -21.40 -2.03
CA ALA A 146 12.29 -21.41 -3.03
C ALA A 146 12.62 -20.47 -4.21
N ILE A 147 13.09 -19.25 -3.93
CA ILE A 147 13.52 -18.31 -4.97
C ILE A 147 14.68 -18.87 -5.80
N ARG A 148 15.68 -19.50 -5.17
CA ARG A 148 16.78 -20.15 -5.89
C ARG A 148 16.32 -21.32 -6.75
N ALA A 149 15.31 -22.05 -6.30
CA ALA A 149 14.69 -23.15 -7.03
C ALA A 149 13.85 -22.72 -8.23
N GLY A 150 13.58 -21.42 -8.38
CA GLY A 150 12.87 -20.88 -9.55
C GLY A 150 11.49 -20.28 -9.26
N ALA A 151 11.07 -20.22 -7.98
CA ALA A 151 9.88 -19.48 -7.63
C ALA A 151 10.02 -17.98 -7.96
N ASP A 152 8.95 -17.34 -8.43
CA ASP A 152 8.92 -15.89 -8.62
C ASP A 152 9.16 -15.17 -7.30
N PHE A 153 9.98 -14.16 -7.30
CA PHE A 153 10.22 -13.30 -6.16
C PHE A 153 9.38 -12.03 -6.28
N VAL A 154 8.27 -11.97 -5.56
CA VAL A 154 7.29 -10.87 -5.64
C VAL A 154 7.28 -10.09 -4.33
N ALA A 155 7.53 -8.78 -4.41
CA ALA A 155 7.46 -7.88 -3.26
C ALA A 155 6.14 -7.10 -3.24
N THR A 156 5.49 -7.05 -2.06
CA THR A 156 4.27 -6.25 -1.91
C THR A 156 4.57 -4.76 -1.99
N ASN A 157 5.71 -4.31 -1.49
CA ASN A 157 6.18 -2.91 -1.57
C ASN A 157 7.67 -2.80 -1.21
N PRO A 158 8.34 -1.67 -1.55
CA PRO A 158 9.77 -1.46 -1.32
C PRO A 158 10.10 -0.72 -0.03
N ASP A 159 9.14 -0.41 0.85
CA ASP A 159 9.32 0.48 2.00
C ASP A 159 10.34 -0.12 2.98
N ARG A 160 11.49 0.52 3.12
CA ARG A 160 12.58 0.04 3.99
C ARG A 160 12.21 0.11 5.46
N THR A 161 11.52 1.19 5.83
CA THR A 161 11.09 1.46 7.21
C THR A 161 9.68 2.03 7.22
N PHE A 162 9.04 1.96 8.37
CA PHE A 162 7.81 2.69 8.65
C PHE A 162 7.88 3.37 10.03
N PRO A 163 7.26 4.55 10.20
CA PRO A 163 7.30 5.27 11.45
C PRO A 163 6.35 4.65 12.49
N THR A 164 6.80 4.60 13.73
CA THR A 164 6.01 4.24 14.90
C THR A 164 6.25 5.26 16.01
N GLU A 165 5.46 5.21 17.07
CA GLU A 165 5.65 6.05 18.27
C GLU A 165 7.01 5.82 18.95
N ARG A 166 7.65 4.67 18.70
CA ARG A 166 8.95 4.29 19.29
C ARG A 166 10.12 4.47 18.32
N GLY A 167 9.89 5.12 17.17
CA GLY A 167 10.88 5.33 16.11
C GLY A 167 10.61 4.53 14.86
N LEU A 168 11.62 4.47 13.96
CA LEU A 168 11.51 3.75 12.70
C LEU A 168 11.65 2.24 12.91
N MET A 169 10.69 1.49 12.39
CA MET A 169 10.71 0.02 12.37
C MET A 169 10.95 -0.51 10.96
N PRO A 170 11.50 -1.74 10.81
CA PRO A 170 11.72 -2.35 9.51
C PRO A 170 10.41 -2.54 8.74
N GLY A 171 10.38 -2.11 7.47
CA GLY A 171 9.26 -2.33 6.54
C GLY A 171 9.47 -3.56 5.65
N ALA A 172 8.58 -3.75 4.67
CA ALA A 172 8.66 -4.86 3.71
C ALA A 172 9.97 -4.83 2.90
N GLY A 173 10.47 -3.66 2.54
CA GLY A 173 11.74 -3.52 1.83
C GLY A 173 12.96 -4.06 2.60
N THR A 174 12.91 -4.09 3.93
CA THR A 174 13.95 -4.75 4.74
C THR A 174 13.89 -6.27 4.57
N MET A 175 12.68 -6.85 4.51
CA MET A 175 12.49 -8.28 4.25
C MET A 175 12.94 -8.63 2.83
N VAL A 176 12.61 -7.79 1.86
CA VAL A 176 13.08 -7.91 0.47
C VAL A 176 14.61 -7.92 0.42
N ALA A 177 15.28 -6.97 1.06
CA ALA A 177 16.74 -6.89 1.10
C ALA A 177 17.40 -8.12 1.73
N ALA A 178 16.79 -8.67 2.80
CA ALA A 178 17.27 -9.90 3.42
C ALA A 178 17.19 -11.10 2.46
N LEU A 179 16.10 -11.19 1.69
CA LEU A 179 15.91 -12.25 0.70
C LEU A 179 16.78 -12.04 -0.55
N GLU A 180 17.01 -10.80 -0.99
CA GLU A 180 17.99 -10.50 -2.04
C GLU A 180 19.37 -10.98 -1.66
N ALA A 181 19.82 -10.65 -0.45
CA ALA A 181 21.12 -11.09 0.06
C ALA A 181 21.20 -12.62 0.17
N ALA A 182 20.14 -13.27 0.68
CA ALA A 182 20.14 -14.72 0.89
C ALA A 182 19.96 -15.53 -0.39
N SER A 183 19.15 -15.06 -1.35
CA SER A 183 18.87 -15.77 -2.60
C SER A 183 19.86 -15.43 -3.74
N GLY A 184 20.48 -14.26 -3.68
CA GLY A 184 21.29 -13.71 -4.78
C GLY A 184 20.44 -13.14 -5.93
N LYS A 185 19.13 -13.05 -5.78
CA LYS A 185 18.17 -12.56 -6.79
C LYS A 185 17.44 -11.32 -6.30
N LYS A 186 17.12 -10.40 -7.21
CA LYS A 186 16.24 -9.26 -6.97
C LYS A 186 14.78 -9.67 -7.18
N PRO A 187 13.80 -8.92 -6.63
CA PRO A 187 12.39 -9.14 -6.95
C PRO A 187 12.14 -9.07 -8.47
N ASP A 188 11.39 -10.04 -8.98
CA ASP A 188 10.89 -10.05 -10.35
C ASP A 188 9.79 -9.01 -10.54
N LEU A 189 9.03 -8.74 -9.45
CA LEU A 189 7.91 -7.81 -9.42
C LEU A 189 7.83 -7.10 -8.07
N ILE A 190 7.59 -5.78 -8.10
CA ILE A 190 7.20 -4.97 -6.93
C ILE A 190 5.85 -4.30 -7.26
N VAL A 191 4.85 -4.51 -6.40
CA VAL A 191 3.47 -4.10 -6.69
C VAL A 191 3.09 -2.76 -6.09
N GLY A 192 3.47 -2.51 -4.83
CA GLY A 192 3.08 -1.32 -4.04
C GLY A 192 3.64 0.00 -4.55
N LYS A 193 3.15 1.10 -4.01
CA LYS A 193 3.64 2.47 -4.31
C LYS A 193 5.16 2.54 -4.17
N PRO A 194 5.88 3.22 -5.07
CA PRO A 194 5.43 4.08 -6.18
C PRO A 194 5.24 3.35 -7.52
N TYR A 195 5.20 2.03 -7.53
CA TYR A 195 5.06 1.24 -8.74
C TYR A 195 3.63 1.28 -9.29
N LYS A 196 3.49 1.19 -10.62
CA LYS A 196 2.22 1.31 -11.32
C LYS A 196 1.14 0.30 -10.90
N PRO A 197 1.46 -0.99 -10.63
CA PRO A 197 0.43 -2.01 -10.47
C PRO A 197 -0.62 -1.69 -9.39
N ILE A 198 -0.20 -1.20 -8.23
CA ILE A 198 -1.14 -0.89 -7.15
C ILE A 198 -2.09 0.27 -7.52
N PHE A 199 -1.58 1.28 -8.26
CA PHE A 199 -2.40 2.40 -8.74
C PHE A 199 -3.40 1.96 -9.81
N GLU A 200 -2.98 1.07 -10.73
CA GLU A 200 -3.86 0.56 -11.79
C GLU A 200 -5.01 -0.25 -11.20
N ILE A 201 -4.73 -1.08 -10.19
CA ILE A 201 -5.76 -1.81 -9.43
C ILE A 201 -6.68 -0.83 -8.70
N ALA A 202 -6.13 0.18 -8.03
CA ALA A 202 -6.93 1.16 -7.31
C ALA A 202 -7.82 1.99 -8.26
N LEU A 203 -7.30 2.36 -9.43
CA LEU A 203 -8.08 3.06 -10.48
C LEU A 203 -9.20 2.18 -11.04
N SER A 204 -8.93 0.89 -11.25
CA SER A 204 -9.96 -0.07 -11.69
C SER A 204 -11.09 -0.20 -10.65
N VAL A 205 -10.74 -0.22 -9.37
CA VAL A 205 -11.71 -0.24 -8.26
C VAL A 205 -12.49 1.09 -8.18
N LEU A 206 -11.79 2.21 -8.32
CA LEU A 206 -12.38 3.55 -8.25
C LEU A 206 -13.38 3.78 -9.40
N GLY A 207 -13.07 3.33 -10.61
CA GLY A 207 -13.95 3.43 -11.78
C GLY A 207 -14.21 4.86 -12.26
N ILE A 208 -13.28 5.78 -12.01
CA ILE A 208 -13.32 7.19 -12.42
C ILE A 208 -12.23 7.44 -13.45
N GLU A 209 -12.50 8.31 -14.42
CA GLU A 209 -11.52 8.73 -15.41
C GLU A 209 -10.29 9.38 -14.74
N LYS A 210 -9.09 9.02 -15.20
CA LYS A 210 -7.82 9.46 -14.58
C LYS A 210 -7.71 10.98 -14.42
N SER A 211 -8.17 11.73 -15.41
CA SER A 211 -8.16 13.21 -15.40
C SER A 211 -8.95 13.84 -14.23
N LYS A 212 -9.83 13.06 -13.60
CA LYS A 212 -10.69 13.46 -12.48
C LYS A 212 -10.30 12.81 -11.16
N VAL A 213 -9.11 12.18 -11.08
CA VAL A 213 -8.62 11.50 -9.90
C VAL A 213 -7.44 12.24 -9.29
N LEU A 214 -7.49 12.43 -7.96
CA LEU A 214 -6.42 13.00 -7.16
C LEU A 214 -5.83 11.92 -6.24
N VAL A 215 -4.50 11.76 -6.25
CA VAL A 215 -3.79 10.99 -5.24
C VAL A 215 -3.49 11.91 -4.06
N VAL A 216 -3.83 11.46 -2.85
CA VAL A 216 -3.55 12.19 -1.61
C VAL A 216 -2.67 11.32 -0.73
N GLY A 217 -1.51 11.82 -0.36
CA GLY A 217 -0.55 11.10 0.49
C GLY A 217 0.37 12.05 1.24
N ASP A 218 1.22 11.48 2.07
CA ASP A 218 2.16 12.22 2.92
C ASP A 218 3.63 12.04 2.51
N ARG A 219 3.90 11.22 1.47
CA ARG A 219 5.25 10.88 1.05
C ARG A 219 5.53 11.22 -0.40
N LEU A 220 6.69 11.84 -0.63
CA LEU A 220 7.16 12.16 -1.99
C LEU A 220 7.55 10.89 -2.76
N ASP A 221 8.26 9.97 -2.10
CA ASP A 221 8.86 8.78 -2.72
C ASP A 221 7.85 7.69 -3.09
N THR A 222 6.69 7.65 -2.46
CA THR A 222 5.65 6.66 -2.73
C THR A 222 4.42 7.26 -3.41
N ASP A 223 3.81 8.31 -2.81
CA ASP A 223 2.53 8.83 -3.27
C ASP A 223 2.70 9.77 -4.47
N VAL A 224 3.58 10.78 -4.34
CA VAL A 224 3.76 11.80 -5.39
C VAL A 224 4.45 11.21 -6.61
N ILE A 225 5.55 10.46 -6.41
CA ILE A 225 6.23 9.76 -7.51
C ILE A 225 5.31 8.72 -8.14
N GLY A 226 4.56 7.97 -7.32
CA GLY A 226 3.62 6.97 -7.81
C GLY A 226 2.50 7.58 -8.66
N ALA A 227 1.88 8.67 -8.20
CA ALA A 227 0.89 9.42 -8.97
C ALA A 227 1.43 9.86 -10.33
N ARG A 228 2.63 10.46 -10.33
CA ARG A 228 3.32 10.86 -11.57
C ARG A 228 3.55 9.68 -12.52
N ASN A 229 3.97 8.53 -11.99
CA ASN A 229 4.26 7.33 -12.78
C ASN A 229 3.04 6.79 -13.54
N VAL A 230 1.83 7.10 -13.06
CA VAL A 230 0.56 6.71 -13.70
C VAL A 230 -0.20 7.88 -14.34
N GLY A 231 0.39 9.09 -14.33
CA GLY A 231 -0.20 10.29 -14.95
C GLY A 231 -1.37 10.87 -14.17
N LEU A 232 -1.33 10.81 -12.84
CA LEU A 232 -2.32 11.40 -11.93
C LEU A 232 -1.79 12.67 -11.27
N ASP A 233 -2.69 13.59 -10.97
CA ASP A 233 -2.42 14.71 -10.07
C ASP A 233 -2.25 14.21 -8.63
N SER A 234 -1.45 14.95 -7.84
CA SER A 234 -1.19 14.58 -6.44
C SER A 234 -1.29 15.78 -5.50
N ALA A 235 -1.82 15.54 -4.31
CA ALA A 235 -1.78 16.44 -3.17
C ALA A 235 -0.95 15.80 -2.05
N LEU A 236 0.07 16.52 -1.58
CA LEU A 236 0.89 16.11 -0.46
C LEU A 236 0.41 16.80 0.81
N VAL A 237 0.06 16.02 1.84
CA VAL A 237 -0.25 16.55 3.16
C VAL A 237 0.99 16.57 4.04
N LEU A 238 1.15 17.63 4.83
CA LEU A 238 2.29 17.82 5.74
C LEU A 238 2.03 17.28 7.16
N THR A 239 1.01 16.44 7.31
CA THR A 239 0.67 15.79 8.59
C THR A 239 1.45 14.52 8.88
N GLY A 240 2.17 14.00 7.88
CA GLY A 240 2.93 12.76 7.96
C GLY A 240 4.44 12.95 7.84
N VAL A 241 5.06 12.22 6.90
CA VAL A 241 6.53 12.07 6.80
C VAL A 241 7.20 13.25 6.10
N ALA A 242 6.65 13.73 4.98
CA ALA A 242 7.29 14.73 4.16
C ALA A 242 7.28 16.13 4.81
N THR A 243 8.38 16.85 4.65
CA THR A 243 8.56 18.23 5.07
C THR A 243 8.60 19.18 3.87
N LEU A 244 8.26 20.47 4.09
CA LEU A 244 8.39 21.50 3.04
C LEU A 244 9.81 21.56 2.44
N LYS A 245 10.83 21.37 3.29
CA LYS A 245 12.23 21.37 2.86
C LYS A 245 12.55 20.25 1.87
N GLU A 246 12.01 19.06 2.11
CA GLU A 246 12.15 17.92 1.19
C GLU A 246 11.36 18.16 -0.10
N VAL A 247 10.17 18.75 -0.01
CA VAL A 247 9.41 19.14 -1.19
C VAL A 247 10.20 20.14 -2.04
N GLU A 248 10.78 21.18 -1.43
CA GLU A 248 11.59 22.19 -2.12
C GLU A 248 12.83 21.58 -2.79
N ALA A 249 13.49 20.62 -2.15
CA ALA A 249 14.66 19.93 -2.69
C ALA A 249 14.33 18.86 -3.74
N SER A 250 13.09 18.35 -3.77
CA SER A 250 12.70 17.29 -4.69
C SER A 250 12.60 17.77 -6.14
N GLN A 251 13.03 16.92 -7.08
CA GLN A 251 12.80 17.14 -8.52
C GLN A 251 11.36 16.85 -8.93
N VAL A 252 10.64 16.06 -8.15
CA VAL A 252 9.22 15.73 -8.38
C VAL A 252 8.39 16.54 -7.40
N LYS A 253 7.54 17.41 -7.94
CA LYS A 253 6.66 18.26 -7.16
C LYS A 253 5.23 17.71 -7.17
N PRO A 254 4.51 17.73 -6.03
CA PRO A 254 3.07 17.52 -6.03
C PRO A 254 2.34 18.67 -6.71
N GLY A 255 1.14 18.43 -7.22
CA GLY A 255 0.27 19.47 -7.75
C GLY A 255 -0.24 20.41 -6.66
N TYR A 256 -0.42 19.87 -5.46
CA TYR A 256 -0.86 20.63 -4.27
C TYR A 256 -0.02 20.26 -3.05
N ILE A 257 0.26 21.24 -2.20
CA ILE A 257 0.88 21.06 -0.89
C ILE A 257 -0.11 21.56 0.14
N LEU A 258 -0.56 20.67 1.02
CA LEU A 258 -1.60 20.93 2.00
C LEU A 258 -1.02 20.79 3.41
N ARG A 259 -1.30 21.74 4.30
CA ARG A 259 -0.91 21.64 5.69
C ARG A 259 -1.65 20.51 6.41
N SER A 260 -2.89 20.30 6.01
CA SER A 260 -3.72 19.19 6.45
C SER A 260 -4.79 18.89 5.39
N LEU A 261 -5.49 17.75 5.55
CA LEU A 261 -6.54 17.34 4.62
C LEU A 261 -7.68 18.36 4.52
N ASN A 262 -7.89 19.22 5.54
CA ASN A 262 -8.90 20.28 5.53
C ASN A 262 -8.81 21.20 4.32
N GLU A 263 -7.60 21.45 3.82
CA GLU A 263 -7.39 22.35 2.67
C GLU A 263 -7.90 21.77 1.35
N LEU A 264 -8.42 20.55 1.33
CA LEU A 264 -9.15 20.01 0.17
C LEU A 264 -10.55 20.64 -0.02
N LEU A 265 -11.14 21.15 1.06
CA LEU A 265 -12.51 21.69 1.08
C LEU A 265 -12.55 23.23 1.20
N VAL A 266 -11.44 23.92 0.86
CA VAL A 266 -11.31 25.38 1.00
C VAL A 266 -10.96 26.03 -0.35
#